data_bea96bc80feebaffcd98a7034b4aa3d1
#
_entry.id   bea96bc80feebaffcd98a7034b4aa3d1
#
_cell.length_a   1.000
_cell.length_b   1.000
_cell.length_c   1.000
_cell.angle_alpha   90.00
_cell.angle_beta   90.00
_cell.angle_gamma   90.00
#
_symmetry.space_group_name_H-M   'P 1'
#
loop_
_entity.id
_entity.type
_entity.pdbx_description
1 polymer ?
#
loop_
_entity_poly.entity_id
_entity_poly.type
_entity_poly.pdbx_seq_one_letter_code
_entity_poly.pdbx_strand_id
1 'polypeptide(L)'
;MKKIIVLLIIIPLIFTGCEFTDYVDIEDRAIVSGIGIDRVNEKIELSMEIVNTPDSEKGIPEPQVLKANGADLYEALNRISANVSRNLFYSHCAIVVLGENLTKEDIKALLDYCFENSEFTLLLKIVSAKSANELLNVKPEALSVTAYEVMSILNSKQKNLALGYKNSFVTVESKRDSSPFIFSAPFFNIEEEEEKKLYRLNGIKIYENNEEKLYLNSYFGSVYEVFSNSFKSGQITLKNGEDTQTVSVKSSSSSINVSKLNDKFIIDIKVKQTLQHEQNQNFNLKKYNEILKNNAIKLTELSKEKELDIFGILKILEDKRKETSLNDFKKLYKNSKFSITLDVSF
;
A
#
# COMPACT_ATOMS: atom_id res chain seq x y z
N MET A 1 -50.29 -10.49 -42.79
CA MET A 1 -49.74 -11.81 -42.48
C MET A 1 -48.23 -11.90 -42.77
N LYS A 2 -47.69 -11.61 -43.96
CA LYS A 2 -46.24 -11.71 -44.25
C LYS A 2 -45.34 -10.88 -43.34
N LYS A 3 -45.72 -9.67 -42.92
CA LYS A 3 -44.94 -8.81 -42.03
C LYS A 3 -44.85 -9.36 -40.57
N ILE A 4 -45.88 -10.05 -40.11
CA ILE A 4 -45.91 -10.69 -38.77
C ILE A 4 -45.03 -11.94 -38.76
N ILE A 5 -44.98 -12.70 -39.85
CA ILE A 5 -44.10 -13.86 -39.98
C ILE A 5 -42.64 -13.45 -40.00
N VAL A 6 -42.27 -12.35 -40.66
CA VAL A 6 -40.90 -11.79 -40.66
C VAL A 6 -40.50 -11.33 -39.26
N LEU A 7 -41.39 -10.69 -38.51
CA LEU A 7 -41.14 -10.25 -37.15
C LEU A 7 -40.94 -11.45 -36.23
N LEU A 8 -41.72 -12.53 -36.39
CA LEU A 8 -41.63 -13.77 -35.61
C LEU A 8 -40.32 -14.57 -35.86
N ILE A 9 -39.68 -14.36 -37.03
CA ILE A 9 -38.38 -14.97 -37.36
C ILE A 9 -37.22 -14.12 -36.85
N ILE A 10 -37.38 -12.79 -36.75
CA ILE A 10 -36.30 -11.88 -36.28
C ILE A 10 -36.17 -11.92 -34.74
N ILE A 11 -37.27 -12.09 -34.01
CA ILE A 11 -37.26 -12.13 -32.54
C ILE A 11 -36.33 -13.21 -31.97
N PRO A 12 -36.32 -14.47 -32.39
CA PRO A 12 -35.39 -15.47 -31.84
C PRO A 12 -33.94 -15.21 -32.24
N LEU A 13 -33.63 -14.52 -33.33
CA LEU A 13 -32.26 -14.16 -33.72
C LEU A 13 -31.64 -13.11 -32.79
N ILE A 14 -32.44 -12.32 -32.10
CA ILE A 14 -31.98 -11.32 -31.14
C ILE A 14 -31.65 -11.97 -29.78
N PHE A 15 -32.20 -13.14 -29.49
CA PHE A 15 -31.99 -13.89 -28.25
C PHE A 15 -30.88 -14.94 -28.35
N THR A 16 -30.21 -15.13 -29.47
CA THR A 16 -29.09 -16.08 -29.64
C THR A 16 -27.72 -15.46 -29.34
N GLY A 17 -27.62 -14.58 -28.39
CA GLY A 17 -26.38 -13.88 -28.16
C GLY A 17 -25.98 -13.76 -26.70
N CYS A 18 -25.52 -14.83 -26.12
CA CYS A 18 -24.50 -14.83 -25.08
C CYS A 18 -24.02 -16.28 -24.91
N GLU A 19 -23.09 -16.67 -25.73
CA GLU A 19 -22.29 -17.85 -25.44
C GLU A 19 -21.36 -17.46 -24.31
N PHE A 20 -21.70 -17.88 -23.08
CA PHE A 20 -20.79 -17.87 -21.95
C PHE A 20 -19.73 -18.96 -22.16
N THR A 21 -18.78 -18.69 -23.06
CA THR A 21 -17.79 -19.70 -23.46
C THR A 21 -16.66 -19.89 -22.46
N ASP A 22 -16.56 -19.03 -21.43
CA ASP A 22 -15.46 -19.09 -20.43
C ASP A 22 -15.97 -19.19 -18.99
N TYR A 23 -17.09 -19.90 -18.75
CA TYR A 23 -17.52 -20.14 -17.38
C TYR A 23 -16.63 -21.23 -16.77
N VAL A 24 -15.70 -20.83 -15.91
CA VAL A 24 -14.92 -21.75 -15.06
C VAL A 24 -15.65 -21.88 -13.73
N ASP A 25 -16.02 -23.09 -13.37
CA ASP A 25 -16.68 -23.37 -12.10
C ASP A 25 -15.79 -22.94 -10.92
N ILE A 26 -16.40 -22.51 -9.83
CA ILE A 26 -15.67 -22.05 -8.65
C ILE A 26 -14.83 -23.19 -8.04
N GLU A 27 -15.24 -24.43 -8.24
CA GLU A 27 -14.53 -25.63 -7.80
C GLU A 27 -13.22 -25.86 -8.56
N ASP A 28 -13.12 -25.34 -9.80
CA ASP A 28 -11.93 -25.39 -10.64
C ASP A 28 -10.98 -24.18 -10.41
N ARG A 29 -11.27 -23.33 -9.44
CA ARG A 29 -10.47 -22.15 -9.10
C ARG A 29 -9.66 -22.34 -7.83
N ALA A 30 -8.38 -22.04 -7.90
CA ALA A 30 -7.51 -21.86 -6.75
C ALA A 30 -7.50 -20.37 -6.37
N ILE A 31 -8.17 -20.01 -5.29
CA ILE A 31 -8.35 -18.61 -4.88
C ILE A 31 -7.04 -18.10 -4.29
N VAL A 32 -6.38 -17.18 -4.97
CA VAL A 32 -5.19 -16.49 -4.46
C VAL A 32 -5.62 -15.38 -3.52
N SER A 33 -5.24 -15.46 -2.25
CA SER A 33 -5.53 -14.44 -1.23
C SER A 33 -4.39 -13.45 -1.05
N GLY A 34 -3.14 -13.88 -1.25
CA GLY A 34 -1.95 -13.05 -1.16
C GLY A 34 -0.85 -13.53 -2.10
N ILE A 35 -0.06 -12.59 -2.60
CA ILE A 35 1.09 -12.86 -3.45
C ILE A 35 2.29 -12.06 -2.94
N GLY A 36 3.48 -12.64 -2.97
CA GLY A 36 4.68 -11.93 -2.56
C GLY A 36 5.93 -12.45 -3.27
N ILE A 37 6.91 -11.58 -3.39
CA ILE A 37 8.21 -11.92 -3.96
C ILE A 37 9.35 -11.58 -3.01
N ASP A 38 10.33 -12.45 -2.98
CA ASP A 38 11.62 -12.28 -2.35
C ASP A 38 12.73 -12.52 -3.40
N ARG A 39 13.91 -11.94 -3.19
CA ARG A 39 15.09 -12.28 -3.99
C ARG A 39 16.05 -13.12 -3.14
N VAL A 40 16.21 -14.38 -3.52
CA VAL A 40 17.03 -15.35 -2.82
C VAL A 40 18.04 -15.98 -3.80
N ASN A 41 19.34 -15.88 -3.52
CA ASN A 41 20.41 -16.43 -4.37
C ASN A 41 20.25 -16.03 -5.85
N GLU A 42 20.08 -14.73 -6.11
CA GLU A 42 19.92 -14.13 -7.46
C GLU A 42 18.67 -14.59 -8.23
N LYS A 43 17.74 -15.29 -7.57
CA LYS A 43 16.48 -15.73 -8.16
C LYS A 43 15.30 -15.09 -7.47
N ILE A 44 14.20 -14.93 -8.19
CA ILE A 44 12.91 -14.59 -7.61
C ILE A 44 12.36 -15.83 -6.92
N GLU A 45 12.05 -15.71 -5.62
CA GLU A 45 11.18 -16.64 -4.90
C GLU A 45 9.79 -16.01 -4.85
N LEU A 46 8.85 -16.61 -5.57
CA LEU A 46 7.43 -16.23 -5.57
C LEU A 46 6.70 -17.07 -4.54
N SER A 47 5.92 -16.42 -3.69
CA SER A 47 5.05 -17.06 -2.71
C SER A 47 3.60 -16.67 -2.96
N MET A 48 2.68 -17.63 -2.93
CA MET A 48 1.24 -17.41 -3.07
C MET A 48 0.49 -18.10 -1.95
N GLU A 49 -0.31 -17.34 -1.21
CA GLU A 49 -1.29 -17.89 -0.30
C GLU A 49 -2.56 -18.24 -1.07
N ILE A 50 -2.90 -19.52 -1.12
CA ILE A 50 -4.02 -20.06 -1.86
C ILE A 50 -5.02 -20.64 -0.87
N VAL A 51 -6.28 -20.25 -1.05
CA VAL A 51 -7.42 -20.81 -0.31
C VAL A 51 -8.13 -21.80 -1.22
N ASN A 52 -8.06 -23.08 -0.87
CA ASN A 52 -8.82 -24.10 -1.58
C ASN A 52 -10.27 -24.09 -1.11
N THR A 53 -11.22 -24.08 -2.06
CA THR A 53 -12.62 -24.32 -1.74
C THR A 53 -12.75 -25.72 -1.14
N PRO A 54 -13.41 -25.90 0.02
CA PRO A 54 -13.55 -27.23 0.61
C PRO A 54 -14.39 -28.11 -0.31
N ASP A 55 -13.99 -29.37 -0.44
CA ASP A 55 -14.93 -30.41 -0.85
C ASP A 55 -16.06 -30.39 0.17
N SER A 56 -17.30 -30.35 -0.28
CA SER A 56 -18.55 -30.01 0.40
C SER A 56 -18.87 -30.67 1.75
N GLU A 57 -18.00 -31.46 2.32
CA GLU A 57 -18.25 -32.22 3.56
C GLU A 57 -17.23 -32.05 4.69
N LYS A 58 -16.12 -31.30 4.49
CA LYS A 58 -15.02 -31.28 5.47
C LYS A 58 -14.47 -29.90 5.76
N GLY A 59 -15.23 -29.09 6.49
CA GLY A 59 -14.58 -28.07 7.31
C GLY A 59 -14.20 -26.75 6.61
N ILE A 60 -13.58 -25.87 7.38
CA ILE A 60 -13.08 -24.57 6.99
C ILE A 60 -11.90 -24.75 6.02
N PRO A 61 -11.85 -24.03 4.87
CA PRO A 61 -10.71 -24.10 3.95
C PRO A 61 -9.44 -23.67 4.68
N GLU A 62 -8.43 -24.52 4.71
CA GLU A 62 -7.12 -24.13 5.22
C GLU A 62 -6.33 -23.46 4.10
N PRO A 63 -5.79 -22.24 4.31
CA PRO A 63 -4.91 -21.59 3.36
C PRO A 63 -3.58 -22.36 3.30
N GLN A 64 -3.02 -22.42 2.10
CA GLN A 64 -1.72 -23.02 1.84
C GLN A 64 -0.83 -21.98 1.14
N VAL A 65 0.41 -21.85 1.59
CA VAL A 65 1.39 -21.01 0.89
C VAL A 65 2.23 -21.89 -0.02
N LEU A 66 2.08 -21.69 -1.32
CA LEU A 66 2.92 -22.30 -2.34
C LEU A 66 4.07 -21.38 -2.68
N LYS A 67 5.23 -21.95 -3.00
CA LYS A 67 6.38 -21.18 -3.46
C LYS A 67 7.09 -21.82 -4.64
N ALA A 68 7.65 -20.98 -5.48
CA ALA A 68 8.52 -21.40 -6.57
C ALA A 68 9.62 -20.37 -6.81
N ASN A 69 10.77 -20.86 -7.27
CA ASN A 69 11.89 -20.03 -7.67
C ASN A 69 11.95 -19.93 -9.19
N GLY A 70 12.25 -18.75 -9.72
CA GLY A 70 12.46 -18.51 -11.14
C GLY A 70 13.63 -17.55 -11.37
N ALA A 71 14.18 -17.52 -12.57
CA ALA A 71 15.13 -16.49 -12.98
C ALA A 71 14.45 -15.10 -13.00
N ASP A 72 13.16 -15.09 -13.31
CA ASP A 72 12.27 -13.93 -13.27
C ASP A 72 10.89 -14.31 -12.70
N LEU A 73 10.02 -13.29 -12.59
CA LEU A 73 8.67 -13.46 -12.06
C LEU A 73 7.82 -14.44 -12.89
N TYR A 74 7.92 -14.37 -14.21
CA TYR A 74 7.10 -15.18 -15.12
C TYR A 74 7.47 -16.67 -15.05
N GLU A 75 8.76 -16.98 -14.94
CA GLU A 75 9.20 -18.36 -14.71
C GLU A 75 8.68 -18.90 -13.37
N ALA A 76 8.75 -18.08 -12.31
CA ALA A 76 8.25 -18.48 -11.01
C ALA A 76 6.72 -18.67 -11.02
N LEU A 77 5.95 -17.80 -11.69
CA LEU A 77 4.51 -17.94 -11.93
C LEU A 77 4.16 -19.24 -12.65
N ASN A 78 4.85 -19.53 -13.75
CA ASN A 78 4.64 -20.75 -14.52
C ASN A 78 4.89 -22.01 -13.67
N ARG A 79 5.92 -22.00 -12.83
CA ARG A 79 6.23 -23.12 -11.93
C ARG A 79 5.15 -23.32 -10.86
N ILE A 80 4.59 -22.24 -10.27
CA ILE A 80 3.47 -22.35 -9.34
C ILE A 80 2.25 -22.91 -10.08
N SER A 81 1.90 -22.34 -11.23
CA SER A 81 0.75 -22.77 -12.02
C SER A 81 0.83 -24.25 -12.42
N ALA A 82 2.03 -24.76 -12.74
CA ALA A 82 2.23 -26.16 -13.06
C ALA A 82 2.04 -27.13 -11.88
N ASN A 83 2.11 -26.63 -10.65
CA ASN A 83 1.94 -27.40 -9.43
C ASN A 83 0.54 -27.30 -8.82
N VAL A 84 -0.35 -26.51 -9.42
CA VAL A 84 -1.73 -26.32 -8.98
C VAL A 84 -2.66 -26.99 -10.01
N SER A 85 -3.51 -27.90 -9.55
CA SER A 85 -4.46 -28.60 -10.42
C SER A 85 -5.64 -27.73 -10.88
N ARG A 86 -5.79 -26.55 -10.32
CA ARG A 86 -6.89 -25.60 -10.57
C ARG A 86 -6.35 -24.30 -11.16
N ASN A 87 -7.20 -23.54 -11.82
CA ASN A 87 -6.82 -22.23 -12.36
C ASN A 87 -6.63 -21.22 -11.23
N LEU A 88 -5.49 -20.51 -11.22
CA LEU A 88 -5.24 -19.43 -10.28
C LEU A 88 -6.24 -18.29 -10.52
N PHE A 89 -6.89 -17.82 -9.45
CA PHE A 89 -7.93 -16.79 -9.50
C PHE A 89 -7.60 -15.67 -8.53
N TYR A 90 -7.33 -14.46 -9.06
CA TYR A 90 -6.79 -13.34 -8.32
C TYR A 90 -7.82 -12.33 -7.81
N SER A 91 -9.10 -12.48 -8.13
CA SER A 91 -10.13 -11.49 -7.74
C SER A 91 -10.32 -11.36 -6.21
N HIS A 92 -9.79 -12.27 -5.44
CA HIS A 92 -9.79 -12.23 -3.98
C HIS A 92 -8.41 -11.92 -3.38
N CYS A 93 -7.43 -11.58 -4.21
CA CYS A 93 -6.12 -11.21 -3.72
C CYS A 93 -6.20 -9.91 -2.91
N ALA A 94 -5.87 -10.01 -1.62
CA ALA A 94 -5.98 -8.91 -0.67
C ALA A 94 -4.69 -8.11 -0.55
N ILE A 95 -3.53 -8.77 -0.67
CA ILE A 95 -2.22 -8.13 -0.52
C ILE A 95 -1.21 -8.60 -1.57
N VAL A 96 -0.35 -7.67 -1.95
CA VAL A 96 0.92 -7.92 -2.63
C VAL A 96 2.05 -7.55 -1.68
N VAL A 97 3.00 -8.46 -1.47
CA VAL A 97 4.10 -8.31 -0.52
C VAL A 97 5.42 -8.13 -1.26
N LEU A 98 6.08 -7.01 -1.01
CA LEU A 98 7.44 -6.74 -1.47
C LEU A 98 8.43 -7.17 -0.37
N GLY A 99 9.23 -8.19 -0.62
CA GLY A 99 10.31 -8.62 0.25
C GLY A 99 11.51 -7.69 0.23
N GLU A 100 12.59 -8.06 0.90
CA GLU A 100 13.86 -7.34 0.83
C GLU A 100 14.73 -7.83 -0.34
N ASN A 101 15.76 -7.04 -0.66
CA ASN A 101 16.77 -7.30 -1.70
C ASN A 101 16.21 -7.38 -3.14
N LEU A 102 14.99 -6.92 -3.35
CA LEU A 102 14.42 -6.84 -4.69
C LEU A 102 15.12 -5.74 -5.51
N THR A 103 15.36 -6.03 -6.78
CA THR A 103 15.78 -5.01 -7.74
C THR A 103 14.57 -4.17 -8.17
N LYS A 104 14.83 -3.02 -8.78
CA LYS A 104 13.75 -2.20 -9.35
C LYS A 104 13.00 -2.92 -10.47
N GLU A 105 13.67 -3.80 -11.20
CA GLU A 105 13.10 -4.63 -12.24
C GLU A 105 12.15 -5.68 -11.67
N ASP A 106 12.49 -6.28 -10.52
CA ASP A 106 11.62 -7.25 -9.83
C ASP A 106 10.32 -6.60 -9.36
N ILE A 107 10.45 -5.45 -8.70
CA ILE A 107 9.28 -4.70 -8.21
C ILE A 107 8.42 -4.23 -9.38
N LYS A 108 9.07 -3.72 -10.45
CA LYS A 108 8.37 -3.31 -11.66
C LYS A 108 7.60 -4.47 -12.28
N ALA A 109 8.24 -5.62 -12.45
CA ALA A 109 7.62 -6.80 -13.05
C ALA A 109 6.38 -7.25 -12.24
N LEU A 110 6.45 -7.27 -10.90
CA LEU A 110 5.32 -7.64 -10.06
C LEU A 110 4.18 -6.63 -10.15
N LEU A 111 4.50 -5.33 -10.08
CA LEU A 111 3.47 -4.29 -10.16
C LEU A 111 2.82 -4.26 -11.54
N ASP A 112 3.60 -4.37 -12.62
CA ASP A 112 3.06 -4.44 -13.99
C ASP A 112 2.18 -5.67 -14.16
N TYR A 113 2.59 -6.85 -13.67
CA TYR A 113 1.75 -8.04 -13.67
C TYR A 113 0.40 -7.81 -12.98
N CYS A 114 0.41 -7.15 -11.82
CA CYS A 114 -0.82 -6.83 -11.11
C CYS A 114 -1.66 -5.78 -11.84
N PHE A 115 -1.05 -4.75 -12.46
CA PHE A 115 -1.77 -3.68 -13.16
C PHE A 115 -2.38 -4.15 -14.49
N GLU A 116 -1.75 -5.08 -15.16
CA GLU A 116 -2.18 -5.57 -16.48
C GLU A 116 -3.18 -6.72 -16.39
N ASN A 117 -3.23 -7.41 -15.24
CA ASN A 117 -4.18 -8.49 -15.02
C ASN A 117 -5.49 -7.95 -14.42
N SER A 118 -6.54 -7.94 -15.22
CA SER A 118 -7.87 -7.42 -14.86
C SER A 118 -8.59 -8.18 -13.73
N GLU A 119 -8.09 -9.33 -13.32
CA GLU A 119 -8.63 -10.07 -12.18
C GLU A 119 -8.29 -9.43 -10.83
N PHE A 120 -7.18 -8.67 -10.73
CA PHE A 120 -6.85 -8.05 -9.46
C PHE A 120 -7.85 -6.97 -9.06
N THR A 121 -8.26 -7.01 -7.79
CA THR A 121 -9.21 -6.02 -7.26
C THR A 121 -8.53 -4.69 -6.97
N LEU A 122 -9.26 -3.60 -7.18
CA LEU A 122 -8.83 -2.25 -6.81
C LEU A 122 -8.62 -2.06 -5.29
N LEU A 123 -9.11 -2.98 -4.47
CA LEU A 123 -8.97 -2.96 -3.01
C LEU A 123 -7.65 -3.59 -2.52
N LEU A 124 -6.93 -4.26 -3.40
CA LEU A 124 -5.63 -4.85 -3.14
C LEU A 124 -4.69 -3.86 -2.42
N LYS A 125 -3.93 -4.33 -1.44
CA LYS A 125 -2.94 -3.52 -0.72
C LYS A 125 -1.53 -3.95 -1.10
N ILE A 126 -0.66 -2.97 -1.34
CA ILE A 126 0.77 -3.21 -1.51
C ILE A 126 1.43 -3.01 -0.15
N VAL A 127 2.10 -4.02 0.35
CA VAL A 127 2.81 -4.02 1.63
C VAL A 127 4.26 -4.46 1.42
N SER A 128 5.10 -4.25 2.41
CA SER A 128 6.49 -4.73 2.40
C SER A 128 6.81 -5.49 3.68
N ALA A 129 7.75 -6.43 3.60
CA ALA A 129 8.24 -7.22 4.73
C ALA A 129 9.72 -7.54 4.53
N LYS A 130 10.40 -8.09 5.55
CA LYS A 130 11.74 -8.65 5.37
C LYS A 130 11.73 -9.87 4.45
N SER A 131 10.73 -10.72 4.61
CA SER A 131 10.47 -11.82 3.69
C SER A 131 8.98 -11.91 3.43
N ALA A 132 8.61 -11.90 2.17
CA ALA A 132 7.24 -12.07 1.73
C ALA A 132 6.74 -13.47 2.06
N ASN A 133 7.60 -14.48 1.87
CA ASN A 133 7.29 -15.87 2.21
C ASN A 133 7.02 -16.03 3.70
N GLU A 134 7.88 -15.46 4.57
CA GLU A 134 7.66 -15.55 6.01
C GLU A 134 6.37 -14.86 6.43
N LEU A 135 6.07 -13.67 5.88
CA LEU A 135 4.83 -12.94 6.20
C LEU A 135 3.59 -13.76 5.87
N LEU A 136 3.53 -14.35 4.67
CA LEU A 136 2.39 -15.15 4.24
C LEU A 136 2.24 -16.48 5.03
N ASN A 137 3.32 -16.99 5.61
CA ASN A 137 3.32 -18.22 6.42
C ASN A 137 3.05 -17.97 7.92
N VAL A 138 2.89 -16.74 8.38
CA VAL A 138 2.48 -16.48 9.77
C VAL A 138 1.04 -16.93 9.96
N LYS A 139 0.79 -17.75 10.97
CA LYS A 139 -0.58 -18.17 11.30
C LYS A 139 -1.31 -17.01 11.96
N PRO A 140 -2.40 -16.51 11.36
CA PRO A 140 -3.15 -15.38 11.92
C PRO A 140 -3.91 -15.79 13.17
N GLU A 141 -4.16 -14.82 14.08
CA GLU A 141 -4.88 -15.07 15.32
C GLU A 141 -6.41 -15.00 15.16
N ALA A 142 -6.90 -14.08 14.33
CA ALA A 142 -8.32 -13.76 14.22
C ALA A 142 -8.97 -14.33 12.95
N LEU A 143 -8.25 -14.35 11.85
CA LEU A 143 -8.74 -14.88 10.57
C LEU A 143 -7.91 -16.09 10.16
N SER A 144 -8.51 -17.04 9.42
CA SER A 144 -7.78 -18.23 8.96
C SER A 144 -6.78 -17.93 7.83
N VAL A 145 -6.90 -16.76 7.15
CA VAL A 145 -6.13 -16.38 5.98
C VAL A 145 -5.26 -15.18 6.32
N THR A 146 -3.95 -15.30 6.18
CA THR A 146 -2.97 -14.27 6.55
C THR A 146 -3.15 -12.99 5.77
N ALA A 147 -3.36 -13.08 4.46
CA ALA A 147 -3.57 -11.90 3.61
C ALA A 147 -4.78 -11.07 4.06
N TYR A 148 -5.87 -11.70 4.47
CA TYR A 148 -7.07 -11.01 4.95
C TYR A 148 -6.86 -10.38 6.32
N GLU A 149 -6.09 -11.05 7.20
CA GLU A 149 -5.74 -10.47 8.51
C GLU A 149 -4.87 -9.21 8.34
N VAL A 150 -3.84 -9.27 7.50
CA VAL A 150 -2.98 -8.11 7.18
C VAL A 150 -3.81 -6.97 6.60
N MET A 151 -4.69 -7.26 5.64
CA MET A 151 -5.59 -6.26 5.07
C MET A 151 -6.54 -5.68 6.13
N SER A 152 -7.05 -6.51 7.05
CA SER A 152 -7.92 -6.09 8.16
C SER A 152 -7.19 -5.14 9.11
N ILE A 153 -5.92 -5.42 9.44
CA ILE A 153 -5.07 -4.53 10.23
C ILE A 153 -4.96 -3.16 9.57
N LEU A 154 -4.67 -3.12 8.26
CA LEU A 154 -4.52 -1.87 7.51
C LEU A 154 -5.83 -1.08 7.37
N ASN A 155 -6.97 -1.76 7.30
CA ASN A 155 -8.29 -1.14 7.17
C ASN A 155 -8.94 -0.79 8.52
N SER A 156 -8.37 -1.25 9.64
CA SER A 156 -8.97 -1.06 10.95
C SER A 156 -8.93 0.40 11.40
N LYS A 157 -10.10 1.04 11.43
CA LYS A 157 -10.28 2.40 11.98
C LYS A 157 -10.06 2.46 13.49
N GLN A 158 -10.14 1.33 14.20
CA GLN A 158 -10.04 1.26 15.66
C GLN A 158 -8.63 0.96 16.15
N LYS A 159 -7.80 0.35 15.34
CA LYS A 159 -6.41 0.06 15.68
C LYS A 159 -5.53 1.23 15.21
N ASN A 160 -5.31 2.12 15.99
CA ASN A 160 -4.22 2.98 16.43
C ASN A 160 -2.99 3.15 15.52
N LEU A 161 -3.12 2.94 14.21
CA LEU A 161 -1.96 2.99 13.33
C LEU A 161 -2.25 3.97 12.20
N ALA A 162 -1.62 5.14 12.29
CA ALA A 162 -1.59 6.11 11.20
C ALA A 162 -0.87 5.56 9.94
N LEU A 163 -0.43 4.30 9.97
CA LEU A 163 0.40 3.70 8.94
C LEU A 163 -0.48 2.94 7.91
N GLY A 164 -0.39 3.33 6.65
CA GLY A 164 -0.92 2.52 5.56
C GLY A 164 -2.32 2.84 5.07
N TYR A 165 -2.89 3.98 5.42
CA TYR A 165 -4.27 4.33 5.07
C TYR A 165 -4.53 4.48 3.55
N LYS A 166 -3.55 4.91 2.75
CA LYS A 166 -3.71 5.18 1.31
C LYS A 166 -2.94 4.24 0.36
N ASN A 167 -2.38 3.15 0.87
CA ASN A 167 -1.59 2.24 0.02
C ASN A 167 -2.48 1.19 -0.67
N SER A 168 -3.61 1.63 -1.22
CA SER A 168 -4.41 0.80 -2.09
C SER A 168 -3.78 0.75 -3.49
N PHE A 169 -3.96 -0.37 -4.14
CA PHE A 169 -3.57 -0.61 -5.51
C PHE A 169 -3.96 0.55 -6.46
N VAL A 170 -5.22 1.03 -6.38
CA VAL A 170 -5.70 2.21 -7.12
C VAL A 170 -4.83 3.43 -6.93
N THR A 171 -4.39 3.70 -5.69
CA THR A 171 -3.57 4.90 -5.42
C THR A 171 -2.18 4.77 -6.02
N VAL A 172 -1.62 3.56 -6.05
CA VAL A 172 -0.31 3.30 -6.66
C VAL A 172 -0.43 3.30 -8.18
N GLU A 173 -1.43 2.61 -8.73
CA GLU A 173 -1.72 2.57 -10.16
C GLU A 173 -1.95 3.97 -10.74
N SER A 174 -2.74 4.81 -10.07
CA SER A 174 -3.01 6.18 -10.52
C SER A 174 -1.76 7.06 -10.66
N LYS A 175 -0.63 6.61 -10.13
CA LYS A 175 0.67 7.29 -10.22
C LYS A 175 1.62 6.61 -11.21
N ARG A 176 1.22 5.48 -11.82
CA ARG A 176 2.08 4.67 -12.70
C ARG A 176 2.79 5.51 -13.77
N ASP A 177 2.06 6.44 -14.37
CA ASP A 177 2.57 7.31 -15.44
C ASP A 177 3.24 8.59 -14.93
N SER A 178 3.34 8.76 -13.58
CA SER A 178 4.03 9.92 -13.00
C SER A 178 5.55 9.78 -13.16
N SER A 179 6.23 10.89 -13.37
CA SER A 179 7.69 10.94 -13.38
C SER A 179 8.19 12.01 -12.41
N PRO A 180 8.78 11.63 -11.26
CA PRO A 180 9.06 10.25 -10.81
C PRO A 180 7.81 9.51 -10.31
N PHE A 181 7.81 8.19 -10.48
CA PHE A 181 6.82 7.32 -9.89
C PHE A 181 7.15 7.07 -8.40
N ILE A 182 6.38 7.66 -7.49
CA ILE A 182 6.63 7.55 -6.04
C ILE A 182 5.41 6.93 -5.37
N PHE A 183 5.65 5.85 -4.63
CA PHE A 183 4.65 5.21 -3.78
C PHE A 183 5.25 4.79 -2.44
N SER A 184 4.37 4.48 -1.48
CA SER A 184 4.77 3.97 -0.18
C SER A 184 4.08 2.64 0.10
N ALA A 185 4.75 1.76 0.85
CA ALA A 185 4.22 0.49 1.29
C ALA A 185 4.39 0.34 2.81
N PRO A 186 3.34 0.00 3.57
CA PRO A 186 3.44 -0.35 4.98
C PRO A 186 4.44 -1.50 5.17
N PHE A 187 5.31 -1.38 6.14
CA PHE A 187 6.33 -2.37 6.45
C PHE A 187 5.93 -3.21 7.66
N PHE A 188 5.81 -4.51 7.43
CA PHE A 188 5.55 -5.49 8.46
C PHE A 188 6.83 -6.19 8.89
N ASN A 189 7.07 -6.22 10.20
CA ASN A 189 8.10 -7.05 10.81
C ASN A 189 7.45 -8.30 11.41
N ILE A 190 8.18 -9.41 11.40
CA ILE A 190 7.76 -10.64 12.06
C ILE A 190 8.56 -10.73 13.36
N GLU A 191 7.85 -10.83 14.45
CA GLU A 191 8.41 -10.97 15.80
C GLU A 191 7.99 -12.34 16.35
N GLU A 192 8.87 -12.93 17.15
CA GLU A 192 8.59 -14.19 17.82
C GLU A 192 8.35 -13.91 19.30
N GLU A 193 7.12 -14.15 19.78
CA GLU A 193 6.72 -14.01 21.17
C GLU A 193 6.13 -15.34 21.64
N GLU A 194 6.65 -15.89 22.73
CA GLU A 194 6.14 -17.16 23.33
C GLU A 194 5.96 -18.30 22.32
N GLU A 195 6.96 -18.51 21.46
CA GLU A 195 6.96 -19.52 20.39
C GLU A 195 5.93 -19.28 19.25
N LYS A 196 5.28 -18.11 19.24
CA LYS A 196 4.39 -17.69 18.15
C LYS A 196 5.05 -16.61 17.30
N LYS A 197 4.91 -16.76 15.99
CA LYS A 197 5.28 -15.70 15.04
C LYS A 197 4.11 -14.73 14.90
N LEU A 198 4.38 -13.46 15.14
CA LEU A 198 3.43 -12.36 15.02
C LEU A 198 3.92 -11.35 14.01
N TYR A 199 3.03 -10.83 13.19
CA TYR A 199 3.36 -9.70 12.33
C TYR A 199 2.97 -8.38 12.99
N ARG A 200 3.92 -7.43 12.96
CA ARG A 200 3.71 -6.07 13.47
C ARG A 200 3.97 -5.05 12.39
N LEU A 201 3.03 -4.13 12.25
CA LEU A 201 3.22 -2.97 11.39
C LEU A 201 4.25 -2.03 12.04
N ASN A 202 5.43 -1.94 11.44
CA ASN A 202 6.60 -1.30 12.06
C ASN A 202 7.07 -0.02 11.36
N GLY A 203 6.41 0.37 10.28
CA GLY A 203 6.78 1.58 9.55
C GLY A 203 6.25 1.61 8.13
N ILE A 204 6.91 2.44 7.32
CA ILE A 204 6.58 2.62 5.90
C ILE A 204 7.89 2.63 5.11
N LYS A 205 7.92 1.90 4.01
CA LYS A 205 8.96 2.01 2.98
C LYS A 205 8.46 2.91 1.85
N ILE A 206 9.31 3.79 1.35
CA ILE A 206 9.02 4.69 0.23
C ILE A 206 9.89 4.30 -0.95
N TYR A 207 9.25 4.16 -2.09
CA TYR A 207 9.84 3.74 -3.34
C TYR A 207 9.79 4.89 -4.36
N GLU A 208 10.87 5.08 -5.11
CA GLU A 208 10.92 5.95 -6.29
C GLU A 208 11.35 5.11 -7.48
N ASN A 209 10.53 5.08 -8.54
CA ASN A 209 10.78 4.31 -9.77
C ASN A 209 11.07 2.83 -9.48
N ASN A 210 10.28 2.23 -8.60
CA ASN A 210 10.36 0.84 -8.15
C ASN A 210 11.63 0.51 -7.34
N GLU A 211 12.35 1.48 -6.84
CA GLU A 211 13.52 1.28 -5.97
C GLU A 211 13.22 1.80 -4.56
N GLU A 212 13.52 1.00 -3.53
CA GLU A 212 13.40 1.45 -2.14
C GLU A 212 14.39 2.59 -1.86
N LYS A 213 13.89 3.76 -1.48
CA LYS A 213 14.70 4.95 -1.20
C LYS A 213 14.75 5.32 0.26
N LEU A 214 13.71 4.98 1.02
CA LEU A 214 13.59 5.44 2.39
C LEU A 214 12.72 4.49 3.22
N TYR A 215 13.20 4.15 4.42
CA TYR A 215 12.41 3.53 5.46
C TYR A 215 12.12 4.53 6.58
N LEU A 216 10.87 4.67 6.92
CA LEU A 216 10.37 5.44 8.05
C LEU A 216 9.81 4.49 9.10
N ASN A 217 10.38 4.48 10.30
CA ASN A 217 9.82 3.70 11.41
C ASN A 217 8.40 4.18 11.76
N SER A 218 7.70 3.48 12.64
CA SER A 218 6.30 3.77 12.99
C SER A 218 6.03 5.22 13.40
N TYR A 219 6.95 5.86 14.12
CA TYR A 219 6.80 7.25 14.57
C TYR A 219 6.93 8.25 13.42
N PHE A 220 7.96 8.12 12.60
CA PHE A 220 8.15 8.97 11.41
C PHE A 220 7.14 8.66 10.30
N GLY A 221 6.76 7.40 10.14
CA GLY A 221 5.69 6.98 9.24
C GLY A 221 4.36 7.66 9.60
N SER A 222 4.01 7.73 10.89
CA SER A 222 2.81 8.44 11.34
C SER A 222 2.86 9.94 11.01
N VAL A 223 4.02 10.58 11.17
CA VAL A 223 4.21 11.98 10.76
C VAL A 223 4.04 12.14 9.25
N TYR A 224 4.66 11.24 8.46
CA TYR A 224 4.50 11.23 7.01
C TYR A 224 3.03 11.12 6.59
N GLU A 225 2.26 10.20 7.17
CA GLU A 225 0.84 10.01 6.87
C GLU A 225 -0.01 11.26 7.22
N VAL A 226 0.32 11.95 8.32
CA VAL A 226 -0.34 13.21 8.69
C VAL A 226 -0.03 14.29 7.65
N PHE A 227 1.24 14.49 7.31
CA PHE A 227 1.67 15.59 6.45
C PHE A 227 1.37 15.36 4.97
N SER A 228 1.32 14.10 4.51
CA SER A 228 0.87 13.73 3.16
C SER A 228 -0.65 13.72 3.00
N ASN A 229 -1.39 14.15 4.03
CA ASN A 229 -2.86 14.13 4.07
C ASN A 229 -3.48 12.72 3.91
N SER A 230 -2.72 11.69 4.26
CA SER A 230 -3.17 10.30 4.22
C SER A 230 -3.94 9.90 5.48
N PHE A 231 -3.47 10.31 6.65
CA PHE A 231 -4.14 10.07 7.93
C PHE A 231 -5.35 10.98 8.10
N LYS A 232 -6.51 10.42 8.46
CA LYS A 232 -7.76 11.16 8.65
C LYS A 232 -8.27 11.14 10.08
N SER A 233 -8.17 10.03 10.77
CA SER A 233 -8.58 9.84 12.16
C SER A 233 -7.96 8.58 12.74
N GLY A 234 -7.93 8.46 14.05
CA GLY A 234 -7.38 7.30 14.76
C GLY A 234 -6.43 7.72 15.86
N GLN A 235 -5.63 6.79 16.33
CA GLN A 235 -4.61 7.07 17.35
C GLN A 235 -3.24 7.27 16.72
N ILE A 236 -2.48 8.21 17.22
CA ILE A 236 -1.11 8.50 16.81
C ILE A 236 -0.21 8.44 18.05
N THR A 237 0.90 7.75 17.92
CA THR A 237 1.99 7.79 18.88
C THR A 237 3.18 8.49 18.25
N LEU A 238 3.64 9.56 18.87
CA LEU A 238 4.80 10.34 18.46
C LEU A 238 5.90 10.19 19.52
N LYS A 239 7.16 10.14 19.07
CA LYS A 239 8.33 10.03 19.93
C LYS A 239 9.41 11.03 19.50
N ASN A 240 10.10 11.64 20.48
CA ASN A 240 11.29 12.45 20.25
C ASN A 240 12.24 12.25 21.45
N GLY A 241 13.31 11.45 21.27
CA GLY A 241 14.14 10.99 22.36
C GLY A 241 13.34 10.10 23.31
N GLU A 242 13.32 10.44 24.60
CA GLU A 242 12.55 9.71 25.63
C GLU A 242 11.08 10.16 25.71
N ASP A 243 10.76 11.29 25.10
CA ASP A 243 9.41 11.88 25.14
C ASP A 243 8.49 11.15 24.17
N THR A 244 7.41 10.59 24.70
CA THR A 244 6.38 9.91 23.93
C THR A 244 5.01 10.53 24.23
N GLN A 245 4.24 10.82 23.19
CA GLN A 245 2.85 11.27 23.30
C GLN A 245 1.96 10.41 22.42
N THR A 246 0.95 9.80 23.01
CA THR A 246 -0.10 9.07 22.30
C THR A 246 -1.39 9.85 22.38
N VAL A 247 -2.04 10.07 21.25
CA VAL A 247 -3.24 10.91 21.15
C VAL A 247 -4.28 10.28 20.23
N SER A 248 -5.54 10.39 20.62
CA SER A 248 -6.69 10.02 19.80
C SER A 248 -7.15 11.24 18.99
N VAL A 249 -7.08 11.12 17.66
CA VAL A 249 -7.44 12.18 16.70
C VAL A 249 -8.81 11.89 16.11
N LYS A 250 -9.73 12.81 16.26
CA LYS A 250 -11.09 12.74 15.69
C LYS A 250 -11.08 13.06 14.19
N SER A 251 -10.30 14.07 13.80
CA SER A 251 -10.13 14.44 12.41
C SER A 251 -8.76 15.03 12.16
N SER A 252 -8.18 14.74 10.99
CA SER A 252 -6.90 15.30 10.54
C SER A 252 -6.99 15.66 9.07
N SER A 253 -6.43 16.81 8.72
CA SER A 253 -6.26 17.24 7.34
C SER A 253 -4.95 18.00 7.20
N SER A 254 -4.35 17.88 6.02
CA SER A 254 -3.15 18.61 5.65
C SER A 254 -3.35 19.28 4.29
N SER A 255 -2.79 20.46 4.14
CA SER A 255 -2.73 21.19 2.87
C SER A 255 -1.31 21.68 2.62
N ILE A 256 -0.88 21.57 1.37
CA ILE A 256 0.45 21.97 0.93
C ILE A 256 0.30 23.09 -0.11
N ASN A 257 0.95 24.21 0.13
CA ASN A 257 1.05 25.28 -0.83
C ASN A 257 2.50 25.48 -1.25
N VAL A 258 2.72 25.62 -2.55
CA VAL A 258 4.05 25.73 -3.13
C VAL A 258 4.15 27.00 -3.94
N SER A 259 5.18 27.79 -3.68
CA SER A 259 5.57 28.93 -4.49
C SER A 259 7.07 28.85 -4.83
N LYS A 260 7.45 29.39 -5.98
CA LYS A 260 8.85 29.49 -6.41
C LYS A 260 9.36 30.90 -6.09
N LEU A 261 10.49 30.96 -5.42
CA LEU A 261 11.18 32.23 -5.12
C LEU A 261 12.66 32.06 -5.47
N ASN A 262 13.09 32.74 -6.55
CA ASN A 262 14.45 32.60 -7.08
C ASN A 262 14.82 31.12 -7.33
N ASP A 263 15.90 30.66 -6.71
CA ASP A 263 16.47 29.32 -6.90
C ASP A 263 15.98 28.29 -5.88
N LYS A 264 14.79 28.47 -5.30
CA LYS A 264 14.22 27.56 -4.31
C LYS A 264 12.70 27.58 -4.33
N PHE A 265 12.10 26.51 -3.78
CA PHE A 265 10.68 26.52 -3.43
C PHE A 265 10.48 26.99 -1.99
N ILE A 266 9.38 27.70 -1.78
CA ILE A 266 8.80 27.94 -0.47
C ILE A 266 7.59 27.05 -0.37
N ILE A 267 7.62 26.12 0.58
CA ILE A 267 6.63 25.06 0.75
C ILE A 267 5.99 25.25 2.12
N ASP A 268 4.72 25.64 2.12
CA ASP A 268 3.94 25.85 3.33
C ASP A 268 3.02 24.64 3.55
N ILE A 269 3.26 23.91 4.64
CA ILE A 269 2.44 22.78 5.05
C ILE A 269 1.62 23.19 6.26
N LYS A 270 0.28 23.14 6.12
CA LYS A 270 -0.65 23.39 7.21
C LYS A 270 -1.34 22.11 7.58
N VAL A 271 -1.25 21.74 8.85
CA VAL A 271 -1.95 20.58 9.43
C VAL A 271 -2.99 21.08 10.40
N LYS A 272 -4.22 20.62 10.20
CA LYS A 272 -5.33 20.86 11.13
C LYS A 272 -5.77 19.53 11.73
N GLN A 273 -5.82 19.45 13.06
CA GLN A 273 -6.27 18.28 13.78
C GLN A 273 -7.29 18.66 14.86
N THR A 274 -8.36 17.88 14.96
CA THR A 274 -9.28 17.92 16.09
C THR A 274 -9.06 16.65 16.91
N LEU A 275 -8.74 16.80 18.18
CA LEU A 275 -8.49 15.70 19.09
C LEU A 275 -9.80 15.24 19.74
N GLN A 276 -9.84 14.01 20.23
CA GLN A 276 -10.93 13.58 21.10
C GLN A 276 -10.76 14.21 22.48
N HIS A 277 -11.86 14.51 23.18
CA HIS A 277 -11.81 15.07 24.53
C HIS A 277 -11.21 14.11 25.56
N GLU A 278 -11.45 12.81 25.37
CA GLU A 278 -10.89 11.76 26.23
C GLU A 278 -9.49 11.41 25.75
N GLN A 279 -8.49 11.98 26.38
CA GLN A 279 -7.09 11.67 26.16
C GLN A 279 -6.51 10.92 27.37
N ASN A 280 -5.35 10.27 27.16
CA ASN A 280 -4.61 9.65 28.23
C ASN A 280 -4.24 10.72 29.30
N GLN A 281 -4.25 10.35 30.60
CA GLN A 281 -3.95 11.25 31.73
C GLN A 281 -2.59 11.98 31.59
N ASN A 282 -1.65 11.40 30.85
CA ASN A 282 -0.32 11.97 30.61
C ASN A 282 -0.22 12.81 29.33
N PHE A 283 -1.34 13.06 28.65
CA PHE A 283 -1.34 13.84 27.42
C PHE A 283 -1.09 15.33 27.69
N ASN A 284 -0.15 15.90 26.92
CA ASN A 284 0.17 17.32 26.94
C ASN A 284 0.15 17.91 25.51
N LEU A 285 -0.82 18.76 25.23
CA LEU A 285 -1.03 19.35 23.91
C LEU A 285 0.18 20.15 23.41
N LYS A 286 0.82 20.92 24.29
CA LYS A 286 2.03 21.69 23.91
C LYS A 286 3.17 20.77 23.52
N LYS A 287 3.41 19.74 24.32
CA LYS A 287 4.44 18.73 24.07
C LYS A 287 4.15 17.92 22.80
N TYR A 288 2.89 17.54 22.58
CA TYR A 288 2.45 16.90 21.35
C TYR A 288 2.79 17.75 20.10
N ASN A 289 2.42 19.04 20.12
CA ASN A 289 2.70 19.96 19.01
C ASN A 289 4.20 20.15 18.78
N GLU A 290 5.00 20.26 19.84
CA GLU A 290 6.46 20.33 19.74
C GLU A 290 7.07 19.10 19.09
N ILE A 291 6.67 17.90 19.54
CA ILE A 291 7.16 16.62 18.97
C ILE A 291 6.73 16.49 17.51
N LEU A 292 5.46 16.75 17.19
CA LEU A 292 4.94 16.66 15.83
C LEU A 292 5.69 17.60 14.88
N LYS A 293 5.91 18.85 15.31
CA LYS A 293 6.63 19.85 14.52
C LYS A 293 8.10 19.48 14.32
N ASN A 294 8.79 19.07 15.37
CA ASN A 294 10.20 18.68 15.30
C ASN A 294 10.43 17.46 14.39
N ASN A 295 9.56 16.45 14.50
CA ASN A 295 9.62 15.28 13.63
C ASN A 295 9.30 15.63 12.18
N ALA A 296 8.37 16.56 11.94
CA ALA A 296 8.06 17.04 10.60
C ALA A 296 9.25 17.80 9.98
N ILE A 297 9.94 18.65 10.74
CA ILE A 297 11.17 19.33 10.29
C ILE A 297 12.22 18.29 9.88
N LYS A 298 12.49 17.30 10.75
CA LYS A 298 13.45 16.21 10.44
C LYS A 298 13.05 15.45 9.17
N LEU A 299 11.76 15.18 9.00
CA LEU A 299 11.25 14.49 7.81
C LEU A 299 11.44 15.33 6.54
N THR A 300 11.20 16.65 6.60
CA THR A 300 11.42 17.53 5.45
C THR A 300 12.92 17.65 5.10
N GLU A 301 13.80 17.68 6.08
CA GLU A 301 15.24 17.68 5.85
C GLU A 301 15.72 16.38 5.23
N LEU A 302 15.26 15.24 5.74
CA LEU A 302 15.55 13.92 5.18
C LEU A 302 15.07 13.80 3.72
N SER A 303 13.88 14.32 3.42
CA SER A 303 13.32 14.37 2.07
C SER A 303 14.19 15.20 1.12
N LYS A 304 14.70 16.36 1.56
CA LYS A 304 15.62 17.21 0.77
C LYS A 304 16.98 16.54 0.58
N GLU A 305 17.54 15.95 1.64
CA GLU A 305 18.82 15.25 1.58
C GLU A 305 18.80 14.10 0.58
N LYS A 306 17.72 13.33 0.58
CA LYS A 306 17.48 12.23 -0.37
C LYS A 306 17.03 12.70 -1.76
N GLU A 307 16.75 14.00 -1.93
CA GLU A 307 16.14 14.56 -3.15
C GLU A 307 14.85 13.84 -3.56
N LEU A 308 14.11 13.33 -2.55
CA LEU A 308 12.94 12.49 -2.71
C LEU A 308 11.66 13.27 -2.38
N ASP A 309 10.81 13.48 -3.38
CA ASP A 309 9.55 14.24 -3.24
C ASP A 309 8.43 13.41 -2.57
N ILE A 310 8.60 13.14 -1.27
CA ILE A 310 7.62 12.35 -0.51
C ILE A 310 6.27 13.05 -0.33
N PHE A 311 6.21 14.35 -0.54
CA PHE A 311 4.99 15.15 -0.35
C PHE A 311 4.23 15.45 -1.65
N GLY A 312 4.76 15.03 -2.82
CA GLY A 312 4.12 15.25 -4.12
C GLY A 312 4.15 16.72 -4.57
N ILE A 313 5.21 17.42 -4.26
CA ILE A 313 5.38 18.84 -4.60
C ILE A 313 5.42 19.07 -6.11
N LEU A 314 6.07 18.16 -6.85
CA LEU A 314 6.15 18.24 -8.30
C LEU A 314 4.76 18.18 -8.93
N LYS A 315 3.92 17.26 -8.50
CA LYS A 315 2.53 17.15 -8.97
C LYS A 315 1.72 18.41 -8.66
N ILE A 316 1.90 19.01 -7.47
CA ILE A 316 1.23 20.27 -7.11
C ILE A 316 1.66 21.41 -8.05
N LEU A 317 2.91 21.42 -8.52
CA LEU A 317 3.39 22.40 -9.48
C LEU A 317 2.80 22.16 -10.86
N GLU A 318 2.75 20.92 -11.33
CA GLU A 318 2.14 20.52 -12.60
C GLU A 318 0.65 20.89 -12.64
N ASP A 319 -0.10 20.59 -11.59
CA ASP A 319 -1.52 20.95 -11.47
C ASP A 319 -1.74 22.48 -11.55
N LYS A 320 -0.75 23.27 -11.12
CA LYS A 320 -0.75 24.73 -11.26
C LYS A 320 -0.22 25.23 -12.61
N ARG A 321 0.00 24.34 -13.59
CA ARG A 321 0.58 24.63 -14.91
C ARG A 321 1.95 25.31 -14.84
N LYS A 322 2.74 24.96 -13.84
CA LYS A 322 4.12 25.40 -13.68
C LYS A 322 5.04 24.30 -14.17
N GLU A 323 5.34 24.30 -15.45
CA GLU A 323 6.28 23.36 -16.03
C GLU A 323 7.64 23.48 -15.37
N THR A 324 8.14 22.38 -14.84
CA THR A 324 9.46 22.30 -14.22
C THR A 324 10.06 20.95 -14.61
N SER A 325 11.23 20.96 -15.26
CA SER A 325 11.90 19.69 -15.56
C SER A 325 12.27 18.98 -14.26
N LEU A 326 12.34 17.63 -14.29
CA LEU A 326 12.70 16.83 -13.10
C LEU A 326 14.07 17.25 -12.53
N ASN A 327 15.05 17.55 -13.39
CA ASN A 327 16.38 17.97 -12.96
C ASN A 327 16.35 19.34 -12.28
N ASP A 328 15.62 20.30 -12.84
CA ASP A 328 15.44 21.63 -12.22
C ASP A 328 14.67 21.50 -10.91
N PHE A 329 13.65 20.64 -10.88
CA PHE A 329 12.90 20.36 -9.67
C PHE A 329 13.81 19.86 -8.55
N LYS A 330 14.61 18.81 -8.77
CA LYS A 330 15.51 18.24 -7.75
C LYS A 330 16.47 19.30 -7.20
N LYS A 331 17.07 20.12 -8.08
CA LYS A 331 17.95 21.23 -7.67
C LYS A 331 17.23 22.26 -6.79
N LEU A 332 16.04 22.69 -7.20
CA LEU A 332 15.24 23.67 -6.45
C LEU A 332 14.70 23.07 -5.15
N TYR A 333 14.30 21.78 -5.16
CA TYR A 333 13.77 21.06 -4.02
C TYR A 333 14.80 20.93 -2.90
N LYS A 334 16.03 20.58 -3.22
CA LYS A 334 17.15 20.50 -2.27
C LYS A 334 17.34 21.80 -1.48
N ASN A 335 17.16 22.93 -2.15
CA ASN A 335 17.31 24.27 -1.56
C ASN A 335 15.99 24.81 -0.98
N SER A 336 14.92 24.04 -0.97
CA SER A 336 13.60 24.49 -0.54
C SER A 336 13.55 24.86 0.93
N LYS A 337 12.69 25.83 1.24
CA LYS A 337 12.35 26.22 2.61
C LYS A 337 10.95 25.71 2.94
N PHE A 338 10.89 24.90 3.97
CA PHE A 338 9.61 24.41 4.51
C PHE A 338 9.15 25.30 5.67
N SER A 339 7.87 25.63 5.66
CA SER A 339 7.16 26.30 6.74
C SER A 339 6.05 25.36 7.22
N ILE A 340 6.02 25.08 8.52
CA ILE A 340 5.08 24.13 9.11
C ILE A 340 4.19 24.86 10.11
N THR A 341 2.89 24.85 9.84
CA THR A 341 1.86 25.42 10.71
C THR A 341 0.95 24.30 11.22
N LEU A 342 0.81 24.23 12.54
CA LEU A 342 -0.08 23.27 13.22
C LEU A 342 -1.25 24.03 13.84
N ASP A 343 -2.45 23.60 13.54
CA ASP A 343 -3.71 24.03 14.16
C ASP A 343 -4.35 22.78 14.81
N VAL A 344 -4.07 22.60 16.11
CA VAL A 344 -4.50 21.42 16.87
C VAL A 344 -5.40 21.88 18.01
N SER A 345 -6.62 21.36 18.03
CA SER A 345 -7.66 21.69 19.02
C SER A 345 -8.37 20.40 19.52
N PHE A 346 -9.14 20.53 20.58
CA PHE A 346 -10.07 19.49 21.05
C PHE A 346 -11.43 19.60 20.37
#